data_1c89fe74f2791c584e826f9814280e70
#
_entry.id   1c89fe74f2791c584e826f9814280e70
#
_cell.length_a   1.000
_cell.length_b   1.000
_cell.length_c   1.000
_cell.angle_alpha   90.00
_cell.angle_beta   90.00
_cell.angle_gamma   90.00
#
_symmetry.space_group_name_H-M   'P 1'
#
loop_
_entity.id
_entity.type
_entity.pdbx_description
1 polymer ?
#
loop_
_entity_poly.entity_id
_entity_poly.type
_entity_poly.pdbx_seq_one_letter_code
_entity_poly.pdbx_strand_id
1 'polypeptide(L)'
;MPTCPKPGTSLNQVYAKRMMRRASLPLLALVLCGQAIAQTIQPAQPTKVRVRGHPGIELHYIEQGQGEPLILLHGGQGDYRSWEPQMKVLSARFRVISYSRRYHYPNNNPFTTNYHSAYTEADDLAAFIRKLGLGRVHLVGTSIGAFTALALAVKHPEMVRSLVLAEPPVHQWVRDTPNGEAAYQEFMTTMWKPATEAFKTGDDEAAMRFLVDGFTGKGSFDKLPPGSRAVAIQNSRFFKANALSSDPFPKLSKEKVKRLRIPVLIITGENTIRIHKLVNEELARLLPRAERATIPKAGHFSPRENPQAFNEVVLRFFLNQRAVN
;
A
#
# COMPACT_ATOMS: atom_id res chain seq x y z
N MET A 1 -39.34 70.32 -33.96
CA MET A 1 -38.85 71.70 -33.75
C MET A 1 -39.72 72.35 -32.71
N PRO A 2 -39.30 72.85 -31.59
CA PRO A 2 -38.15 73.73 -31.35
C PRO A 2 -37.33 73.30 -30.11
N THR A 3 -36.08 73.61 -30.13
CA THR A 3 -35.26 74.56 -29.42
C THR A 3 -34.85 74.23 -27.95
N CYS A 4 -33.58 73.99 -27.80
CA CYS A 4 -32.82 73.96 -26.57
C CYS A 4 -32.79 75.34 -25.90
N PRO A 5 -32.61 75.41 -24.58
CA PRO A 5 -31.68 76.37 -24.03
C PRO A 5 -30.68 75.76 -23.03
N LYS A 6 -29.58 76.41 -22.95
CA LYS A 6 -28.30 76.19 -22.24
C LYS A 6 -28.33 76.62 -20.74
N PRO A 7 -27.22 76.60 -20.07
CA PRO A 7 -27.06 75.88 -18.79
C PRO A 7 -26.77 76.85 -17.61
N GLY A 8 -26.66 76.22 -16.42
CA GLY A 8 -26.00 76.85 -15.27
C GLY A 8 -26.83 76.90 -14.02
N THR A 9 -26.46 76.08 -13.08
CA THR A 9 -26.02 76.54 -11.75
C THR A 9 -25.76 75.33 -10.84
N SER A 10 -24.68 75.40 -10.15
CA SER A 10 -24.09 74.37 -9.29
C SER A 10 -24.98 73.90 -8.13
N LEU A 11 -25.11 72.58 -8.02
CA LEU A 11 -25.73 71.86 -6.95
C LEU A 11 -24.63 71.40 -5.94
N ASN A 12 -23.84 72.32 -5.41
CA ASN A 12 -22.76 72.01 -4.48
C ASN A 12 -22.82 72.78 -3.15
N GLN A 13 -23.97 73.15 -2.67
CA GLN A 13 -24.04 73.85 -1.37
C GLN A 13 -25.11 73.34 -0.36
N VAL A 14 -25.76 72.20 -0.60
CA VAL A 14 -26.81 71.71 0.32
C VAL A 14 -26.44 70.49 1.10
N TYR A 15 -25.28 69.85 0.86
CA TYR A 15 -24.92 68.62 1.57
C TYR A 15 -23.80 68.78 2.66
N ALA A 16 -23.43 69.99 3.00
CA ALA A 16 -22.31 70.22 3.95
C ALA A 16 -22.74 70.48 5.39
N LYS A 17 -23.97 70.24 5.81
CA LYS A 17 -24.40 70.56 7.20
C LYS A 17 -25.15 69.42 7.95
N ARG A 18 -25.03 68.16 7.55
CA ARG A 18 -25.74 67.07 8.30
C ARG A 18 -24.92 65.84 8.63
N MET A 19 -23.59 65.94 8.66
CA MET A 19 -22.73 64.81 9.11
C MET A 19 -21.61 65.24 10.08
N MET A 20 -21.99 65.91 11.15
CA MET A 20 -21.14 66.01 12.33
C MET A 20 -22.00 65.76 13.55
N ARG A 21 -22.20 64.49 13.89
CA ARG A 21 -22.50 63.90 15.20
C ARG A 21 -22.84 62.45 15.02
N ARG A 22 -21.85 61.58 15.14
CA ARG A 22 -21.97 60.27 15.76
C ARG A 22 -20.61 59.56 15.75
N ALA A 23 -20.01 59.61 16.92
CA ALA A 23 -19.55 58.49 17.65
C ALA A 23 -18.29 57.79 17.13
N SER A 24 -17.20 58.18 17.74
CA SER A 24 -16.03 57.34 18.01
C SER A 24 -16.45 55.98 18.58
N LEU A 25 -16.26 54.94 17.80
CA LEU A 25 -16.20 53.55 18.24
C LEU A 25 -14.78 53.03 18.00
N PRO A 26 -14.16 52.34 18.93
CA PRO A 26 -12.74 52.04 18.86
C PRO A 26 -12.47 50.97 17.80
N LEU A 27 -11.39 51.22 17.08
CA LEU A 27 -10.72 50.30 16.11
C LEU A 27 -10.05 49.16 16.88
N LEU A 28 -10.87 48.23 17.46
CA LEU A 28 -10.36 47.08 18.22
C LEU A 28 -11.09 45.78 17.92
N ALA A 29 -11.46 45.53 16.65
CA ALA A 29 -12.18 44.32 16.28
C ALA A 29 -11.79 43.78 14.89
N LEU A 30 -10.52 43.86 14.48
CA LEU A 30 -10.09 43.28 13.17
C LEU A 30 -8.69 42.69 13.23
N VAL A 31 -8.32 42.03 14.35
CA VAL A 31 -7.08 41.25 14.46
C VAL A 31 -7.36 39.81 14.95
N LEU A 32 -8.56 39.32 14.82
CA LEU A 32 -8.91 37.96 15.25
C LEU A 32 -9.42 37.04 14.11
N CYS A 33 -8.95 37.25 12.89
CA CYS A 33 -9.28 36.35 11.77
C CYS A 33 -8.04 36.03 10.92
N GLY A 34 -7.02 35.43 11.53
CA GLY A 34 -5.77 35.12 10.83
C GLY A 34 -4.93 34.02 11.43
N GLN A 35 -5.41 33.35 12.48
CA GLN A 35 -4.79 32.10 12.93
C GLN A 35 -5.67 30.94 12.46
N ALA A 36 -5.63 30.64 11.16
CA ALA A 36 -5.88 29.29 10.69
C ALA A 36 -4.81 28.43 11.37
N ILE A 37 -5.17 27.82 12.49
CA ILE A 37 -4.39 26.77 13.14
C ILE A 37 -4.17 25.73 12.04
N ALA A 38 -2.96 25.69 11.49
CA ALA A 38 -2.48 24.52 10.79
C ALA A 38 -2.53 23.40 11.84
N GLN A 39 -3.68 22.70 11.91
CA GLN A 39 -3.76 21.45 12.61
C GLN A 39 -2.77 20.55 11.90
N THR A 40 -1.60 20.40 12.49
CA THR A 40 -0.69 19.30 12.19
C THR A 40 -1.52 18.05 12.39
N ILE A 41 -1.98 17.47 11.27
CA ILE A 41 -2.66 16.16 11.27
C ILE A 41 -1.63 15.21 11.85
N GLN A 42 -1.77 14.90 13.13
CA GLN A 42 -0.95 13.86 13.74
C GLN A 42 -1.25 12.54 13.01
N PRO A 43 -0.21 11.78 12.64
CA PRO A 43 -0.43 10.49 12.00
C PRO A 43 -1.32 9.63 12.90
N ALA A 44 -2.35 9.02 12.31
CA ALA A 44 -3.30 8.19 13.04
C ALA A 44 -2.53 7.11 13.83
N GLN A 45 -2.78 7.08 15.15
CA GLN A 45 -2.19 6.05 16.01
C GLN A 45 -2.80 4.69 15.63
N PRO A 46 -1.99 3.64 15.44
CA PRO A 46 -2.51 2.35 15.04
C PRO A 46 -3.33 1.69 16.16
N THR A 47 -4.44 1.09 15.77
CA THR A 47 -5.24 0.25 16.66
C THR A 47 -4.64 -1.15 16.72
N LYS A 48 -4.59 -1.72 17.92
CA LYS A 48 -4.09 -3.08 18.15
C LYS A 48 -5.24 -4.08 18.23
N VAL A 49 -5.11 -5.20 17.55
CA VAL A 49 -6.05 -6.31 17.63
C VAL A 49 -5.31 -7.62 17.87
N ARG A 50 -5.83 -8.44 18.79
CA ARG A 50 -5.33 -9.81 18.99
C ARG A 50 -6.21 -10.77 18.20
N VAL A 51 -5.60 -11.51 17.28
CA VAL A 51 -6.26 -12.53 16.50
C VAL A 51 -5.94 -13.92 17.06
N ARG A 52 -6.92 -14.84 16.96
CA ARG A 52 -6.71 -16.22 17.39
C ARG A 52 -5.89 -16.95 16.32
N GLY A 53 -4.77 -17.49 16.74
CA GLY A 53 -3.85 -18.34 16.00
C GLY A 53 -3.04 -19.14 17.01
N HIS A 54 -2.06 -19.96 16.61
CA HIS A 54 -1.19 -20.68 17.52
C HIS A 54 0.20 -20.03 17.56
N PRO A 55 0.58 -19.40 18.66
CA PRO A 55 -0.17 -18.72 19.71
C PRO A 55 -0.87 -17.46 19.19
N GLY A 56 -1.82 -16.93 19.94
CA GLY A 56 -2.51 -15.69 19.56
C GLY A 56 -1.52 -14.56 19.26
N ILE A 57 -1.69 -13.91 18.12
CA ILE A 57 -0.80 -12.84 17.65
C ILE A 57 -1.47 -11.47 17.75
N GLU A 58 -0.67 -10.43 17.89
CA GLU A 58 -1.11 -9.04 17.88
C GLU A 58 -0.79 -8.41 16.52
N LEU A 59 -1.78 -7.76 15.92
CA LEU A 59 -1.64 -7.00 14.68
C LEU A 59 -2.07 -5.56 14.91
N HIS A 60 -1.29 -4.62 14.40
CA HIS A 60 -1.62 -3.20 14.43
C HIS A 60 -2.12 -2.76 13.06
N TYR A 61 -3.13 -1.91 13.04
CA TYR A 61 -3.71 -1.38 11.81
C TYR A 61 -4.19 0.06 11.99
N ILE A 62 -4.34 0.74 10.88
CA ILE A 62 -5.07 2.01 10.76
C ILE A 62 -6.20 1.81 9.76
N GLU A 63 -7.28 2.57 9.94
CA GLU A 63 -8.38 2.58 8.98
C GLU A 63 -8.85 4.01 8.69
N GLN A 64 -9.37 4.20 7.48
CA GLN A 64 -9.89 5.49 7.02
C GLN A 64 -11.01 5.25 6.00
N GLY A 65 -11.99 6.17 5.98
CA GLY A 65 -13.11 6.09 5.05
C GLY A 65 -14.24 5.19 5.54
N GLN A 66 -15.25 5.04 4.70
CA GLN A 66 -16.45 4.24 4.95
C GLN A 66 -16.84 3.47 3.69
N GLY A 67 -17.72 2.48 3.82
CA GLY A 67 -18.19 1.65 2.71
C GLY A 67 -17.63 0.24 2.73
N GLU A 68 -17.46 -0.36 1.55
CA GLU A 68 -16.95 -1.72 1.43
C GLU A 68 -15.51 -1.82 1.95
N PRO A 69 -15.18 -2.89 2.73
CA PRO A 69 -13.86 -3.04 3.29
C PRO A 69 -12.82 -3.37 2.22
N LEU A 70 -11.72 -2.61 2.24
CA LEU A 70 -10.56 -2.78 1.39
C LEU A 70 -9.32 -2.88 2.28
N ILE A 71 -8.58 -3.99 2.19
CA ILE A 71 -7.38 -4.23 2.97
C ILE A 71 -6.14 -4.07 2.09
N LEU A 72 -5.19 -3.28 2.58
CA LEU A 72 -3.89 -3.02 1.96
C LEU A 72 -2.82 -3.88 2.64
N LEU A 73 -2.15 -4.72 1.84
CA LEU A 73 -1.12 -5.65 2.29
C LEU A 73 0.25 -5.21 1.77
N HIS A 74 1.07 -4.68 2.65
CA HIS A 74 2.42 -4.19 2.32
C HIS A 74 3.40 -5.32 1.97
N GLY A 75 4.50 -4.97 1.29
CA GLY A 75 5.61 -5.86 1.00
C GLY A 75 6.52 -6.12 2.21
N GLY A 76 7.60 -6.89 2.00
CA GLY A 76 8.48 -7.32 3.08
C GLY A 76 9.22 -6.20 3.81
N GLN A 77 9.51 -5.08 3.14
CA GLN A 77 10.25 -3.94 3.72
C GLN A 77 9.35 -2.88 4.38
N GLY A 78 8.04 -3.06 4.36
CA GLY A 78 7.08 -2.06 4.84
C GLY A 78 6.28 -2.52 6.04
N ASP A 79 5.35 -1.66 6.44
CA ASP A 79 4.36 -1.89 7.49
C ASP A 79 3.08 -1.09 7.16
N TYR A 80 2.15 -0.94 8.12
CA TYR A 80 0.90 -0.20 7.92
C TYR A 80 1.08 1.20 7.34
N ARG A 81 2.23 1.86 7.55
CA ARG A 81 2.55 3.21 7.08
C ARG A 81 2.81 3.28 5.56
N SER A 82 3.14 2.16 4.95
CA SER A 82 3.58 2.09 3.53
C SER A 82 2.52 2.52 2.54
N TRP A 83 1.25 2.58 2.96
CA TRP A 83 0.11 2.82 2.09
C TRP A 83 -0.51 4.21 2.22
N GLU A 84 0.18 5.15 2.89
CA GLU A 84 -0.36 6.51 3.11
C GLU A 84 -0.85 7.19 1.82
N PRO A 85 -0.12 7.18 0.69
CA PRO A 85 -0.60 7.79 -0.56
C PRO A 85 -1.84 7.10 -1.14
N GLN A 86 -1.96 5.79 -0.97
CA GLN A 86 -3.11 5.00 -1.43
C GLN A 86 -4.32 5.19 -0.53
N MET A 87 -4.12 5.24 0.77
CA MET A 87 -5.19 5.46 1.75
C MET A 87 -5.91 6.78 1.51
N LYS A 88 -5.17 7.89 1.26
CA LYS A 88 -5.75 9.21 0.97
C LYS A 88 -6.73 9.18 -0.21
N VAL A 89 -6.43 8.37 -1.21
CA VAL A 89 -7.23 8.31 -2.44
C VAL A 89 -8.38 7.30 -2.32
N LEU A 90 -8.09 6.10 -1.80
CA LEU A 90 -9.05 5.01 -1.75
C LEU A 90 -10.11 5.21 -0.67
N SER A 91 -9.78 5.90 0.44
CA SER A 91 -10.72 6.15 1.55
C SER A 91 -11.90 7.06 1.18
N ALA A 92 -11.83 7.76 0.06
CA ALA A 92 -12.98 8.49 -0.47
C ALA A 92 -14.15 7.56 -0.88
N ARG A 93 -13.91 6.26 -1.07
CA ARG A 93 -14.88 5.30 -1.60
C ARG A 93 -14.99 3.98 -0.84
N PHE A 94 -13.98 3.66 -0.03
CA PHE A 94 -13.85 2.40 0.69
C PHE A 94 -13.56 2.64 2.17
N ARG A 95 -13.93 1.71 3.03
CA ARG A 95 -13.35 1.57 4.35
C ARG A 95 -11.99 0.91 4.17
N VAL A 96 -10.94 1.71 4.07
CA VAL A 96 -9.58 1.27 3.79
C VAL A 96 -8.88 0.92 5.09
N ILE A 97 -8.32 -0.28 5.15
CA ILE A 97 -7.59 -0.81 6.30
C ILE A 97 -6.17 -1.14 5.86
N SER A 98 -5.17 -0.52 6.48
CA SER A 98 -3.76 -0.89 6.33
C SER A 98 -3.26 -1.48 7.63
N TYR A 99 -2.78 -2.73 7.61
CA TYR A 99 -2.30 -3.40 8.81
C TYR A 99 -0.85 -3.85 8.66
N SER A 100 -0.13 -3.91 9.79
CA SER A 100 1.19 -4.53 9.87
C SER A 100 1.07 -6.04 10.01
N ARG A 101 1.71 -6.76 9.09
CA ARG A 101 1.74 -8.22 9.11
C ARG A 101 2.59 -8.73 10.30
N ARG A 102 2.48 -10.00 10.67
CA ARG A 102 2.95 -10.64 11.90
C ARG A 102 4.27 -10.10 12.48
N TYR A 103 5.35 -10.00 11.69
CA TYR A 103 6.69 -9.63 12.15
C TYR A 103 7.13 -8.23 11.70
N HIS A 104 6.17 -7.37 11.36
CA HIS A 104 6.43 -5.99 10.96
C HIS A 104 6.11 -5.01 12.08
N TYR A 105 6.83 -3.88 12.06
CA TYR A 105 6.60 -2.79 13.00
C TYR A 105 5.11 -2.36 13.04
N PRO A 106 4.51 -2.05 14.19
CA PRO A 106 5.06 -2.09 15.53
C PRO A 106 4.81 -3.43 16.27
N ASN A 107 4.42 -4.49 15.56
CA ASN A 107 4.15 -5.78 16.17
C ASN A 107 5.41 -6.38 16.79
N ASN A 108 5.26 -6.91 17.99
CA ASN A 108 6.34 -7.61 18.71
C ASN A 108 6.00 -9.07 18.99
N ASN A 109 5.44 -9.75 17.98
CA ASN A 109 5.13 -11.17 18.10
C ASN A 109 6.41 -12.02 18.19
N PRO A 110 6.50 -12.99 19.10
CA PRO A 110 7.67 -13.86 19.20
C PRO A 110 7.79 -14.77 17.97
N PHE A 111 9.02 -15.16 17.63
CA PHE A 111 9.26 -16.26 16.68
C PHE A 111 8.87 -17.56 17.34
N THR A 112 7.83 -18.21 16.86
CA THR A 112 7.22 -19.39 17.51
C THR A 112 7.44 -20.67 16.75
N THR A 113 7.87 -20.60 15.50
CA THR A 113 8.12 -21.76 14.64
C THR A 113 9.30 -21.49 13.71
N ASN A 114 9.89 -22.56 13.20
CA ASN A 114 10.85 -22.52 12.10
C ASN A 114 10.18 -22.51 10.72
N TYR A 115 8.86 -22.36 10.68
CA TYR A 115 8.06 -22.23 9.44
C TYR A 115 7.34 -20.90 9.43
N HIS A 116 7.66 -20.06 8.44
CA HIS A 116 6.98 -18.81 8.17
C HIS A 116 6.92 -18.60 6.66
N SER A 117 5.72 -18.31 6.14
CA SER A 117 5.50 -18.14 4.71
C SER A 117 4.24 -17.33 4.44
N ALA A 118 3.94 -17.08 3.16
CA ALA A 118 2.69 -16.46 2.72
C ALA A 118 1.43 -17.23 3.20
N TYR A 119 1.52 -18.53 3.46
CA TYR A 119 0.39 -19.30 4.02
C TYR A 119 0.12 -18.97 5.48
N THR A 120 1.17 -18.86 6.30
CA THR A 120 1.03 -18.40 7.69
C THR A 120 0.40 -17.00 7.74
N GLU A 121 0.87 -16.10 6.88
CA GLU A 121 0.33 -14.74 6.76
C GLU A 121 -1.12 -14.72 6.25
N ALA A 122 -1.50 -15.65 5.37
CA ALA A 122 -2.88 -15.79 4.89
C ALA A 122 -3.83 -16.28 6.01
N ASP A 123 -3.35 -17.16 6.89
CA ASP A 123 -4.13 -17.60 8.06
C ASP A 123 -4.33 -16.45 9.07
N ASP A 124 -3.29 -15.65 9.29
CA ASP A 124 -3.39 -14.44 10.10
C ASP A 124 -4.38 -13.43 9.51
N LEU A 125 -4.33 -13.22 8.20
CA LEU A 125 -5.26 -12.33 7.49
C LEU A 125 -6.70 -12.83 7.58
N ALA A 126 -6.94 -14.13 7.42
CA ALA A 126 -8.27 -14.72 7.60
C ALA A 126 -8.80 -14.50 9.03
N ALA A 127 -7.93 -14.70 10.03
CA ALA A 127 -8.29 -14.46 11.44
C ALA A 127 -8.55 -12.97 11.71
N PHE A 128 -7.79 -12.07 11.10
CA PHE A 128 -7.96 -10.62 11.18
C PHE A 128 -9.31 -10.18 10.57
N ILE A 129 -9.65 -10.64 9.37
CA ILE A 129 -10.93 -10.37 8.70
C ILE A 129 -12.11 -10.82 9.57
N ARG A 130 -12.04 -12.04 10.12
CA ARG A 130 -13.09 -12.57 11.01
C ARG A 130 -13.20 -11.76 12.30
N LYS A 131 -12.07 -11.40 12.90
CA LYS A 131 -12.03 -10.66 14.17
C LYS A 131 -12.65 -9.28 14.06
N LEU A 132 -12.48 -8.60 12.91
CA LEU A 132 -13.06 -7.29 12.65
C LEU A 132 -14.48 -7.36 12.04
N GLY A 133 -15.01 -8.56 11.79
CA GLY A 133 -16.36 -8.73 11.22
C GLY A 133 -16.52 -8.16 9.81
N LEU A 134 -15.47 -8.18 8.98
CA LEU A 134 -15.45 -7.45 7.70
C LEU A 134 -16.25 -8.15 6.59
N GLY A 135 -16.60 -9.44 6.76
CA GLY A 135 -17.23 -10.22 5.70
C GLY A 135 -16.29 -10.40 4.49
N ARG A 136 -16.81 -10.16 3.28
CA ARG A 136 -16.00 -10.22 2.05
C ARG A 136 -15.26 -8.89 1.84
N VAL A 137 -13.98 -8.96 1.53
CA VAL A 137 -13.09 -7.80 1.40
C VAL A 137 -12.46 -7.68 0.01
N HIS A 138 -12.14 -6.46 -0.39
CA HIS A 138 -11.21 -6.20 -1.48
C HIS A 138 -9.78 -6.26 -0.92
N LEU A 139 -8.84 -6.84 -1.67
CA LEU A 139 -7.44 -6.95 -1.27
C LEU A 139 -6.54 -6.26 -2.30
N VAL A 140 -5.66 -5.40 -1.82
CA VAL A 140 -4.59 -4.79 -2.62
C VAL A 140 -3.27 -5.16 -1.96
N GLY A 141 -2.46 -5.96 -2.64
CA GLY A 141 -1.18 -6.44 -2.11
C GLY A 141 0.00 -6.15 -3.02
N THR A 142 1.17 -5.93 -2.42
CA THR A 142 2.44 -5.85 -3.14
C THR A 142 3.42 -6.89 -2.62
N SER A 143 4.21 -7.50 -3.53
CA SER A 143 5.23 -8.48 -3.17
C SER A 143 4.64 -9.63 -2.32
N ILE A 144 5.25 -9.95 -1.19
CA ILE A 144 4.75 -10.99 -0.27
C ILE A 144 3.33 -10.69 0.24
N GLY A 145 2.91 -9.41 0.35
CA GLY A 145 1.52 -9.06 0.62
C GLY A 145 0.57 -9.48 -0.50
N ALA A 146 1.00 -9.40 -1.75
CA ALA A 146 0.24 -9.92 -2.89
C ALA A 146 0.17 -11.46 -2.89
N PHE A 147 1.27 -12.12 -2.52
CA PHE A 147 1.25 -13.58 -2.37
C PHE A 147 0.32 -14.01 -1.22
N THR A 148 0.35 -13.31 -0.10
CA THR A 148 -0.57 -13.53 1.04
C THR A 148 -2.03 -13.38 0.61
N ALA A 149 -2.36 -12.32 -0.13
CA ALA A 149 -3.71 -12.09 -0.65
C ALA A 149 -4.15 -13.19 -1.62
N LEU A 150 -3.28 -13.63 -2.52
CA LEU A 150 -3.56 -14.72 -3.45
C LEU A 150 -3.72 -16.06 -2.72
N ALA A 151 -2.88 -16.34 -1.72
CA ALA A 151 -2.98 -17.55 -0.89
C ALA A 151 -4.30 -17.58 -0.10
N LEU A 152 -4.72 -16.43 0.47
CA LEU A 152 -6.03 -16.31 1.11
C LEU A 152 -7.17 -16.58 0.13
N ALA A 153 -7.15 -15.97 -1.05
CA ALA A 153 -8.20 -16.16 -2.05
C ALA A 153 -8.33 -17.61 -2.53
N VAL A 154 -7.22 -18.33 -2.60
CA VAL A 154 -7.19 -19.76 -2.94
C VAL A 154 -7.73 -20.61 -1.80
N LYS A 155 -7.44 -20.26 -0.54
CA LYS A 155 -7.83 -21.01 0.64
C LYS A 155 -9.25 -20.69 1.11
N HIS A 156 -9.65 -19.41 1.00
CA HIS A 156 -10.88 -18.82 1.50
C HIS A 156 -11.53 -17.89 0.45
N PRO A 157 -11.93 -18.41 -0.74
CA PRO A 157 -12.49 -17.57 -1.79
C PRO A 157 -13.76 -16.83 -1.37
N GLU A 158 -14.50 -17.38 -0.40
CA GLU A 158 -15.70 -16.77 0.18
C GLU A 158 -15.41 -15.45 0.92
N MET A 159 -14.16 -15.21 1.34
CA MET A 159 -13.76 -14.00 2.05
C MET A 159 -13.34 -12.85 1.10
N VAL A 160 -13.13 -13.12 -0.18
CA VAL A 160 -12.51 -12.17 -1.10
C VAL A 160 -13.49 -11.71 -2.18
N ARG A 161 -13.64 -10.39 -2.35
CA ARG A 161 -14.42 -9.76 -3.42
C ARG A 161 -13.62 -9.60 -4.70
N SER A 162 -12.42 -9.07 -4.58
CA SER A 162 -11.49 -8.86 -5.69
C SER A 162 -10.05 -8.77 -5.21
N LEU A 163 -9.10 -8.95 -6.14
CA LEU A 163 -7.66 -8.92 -5.88
C LEU A 163 -6.98 -7.88 -6.76
N VAL A 164 -6.09 -7.09 -6.17
CA VAL A 164 -5.03 -6.35 -6.87
C VAL A 164 -3.70 -6.93 -6.42
N LEU A 165 -2.95 -7.50 -7.36
CA LEU A 165 -1.72 -8.25 -7.11
C LEU A 165 -0.54 -7.59 -7.81
N ALA A 166 0.28 -6.87 -7.05
CA ALA A 166 1.52 -6.28 -7.56
C ALA A 166 2.70 -7.20 -7.22
N GLU A 167 3.14 -7.96 -8.20
CA GLU A 167 4.34 -8.80 -8.19
C GLU A 167 4.43 -9.80 -7.03
N PRO A 168 3.47 -10.75 -6.90
CA PRO A 168 3.54 -11.80 -5.88
C PRO A 168 4.74 -12.73 -6.14
N PRO A 169 5.61 -13.01 -5.13
CA PRO A 169 6.81 -13.82 -5.33
C PRO A 169 6.53 -15.33 -5.32
N VAL A 170 5.64 -15.80 -6.22
CA VAL A 170 5.35 -17.23 -6.39
C VAL A 170 6.40 -17.87 -7.29
N HIS A 171 7.66 -17.75 -6.89
CA HIS A 171 8.85 -18.06 -7.70
C HIS A 171 8.89 -19.52 -8.18
N GLN A 172 8.28 -20.45 -7.43
CA GLN A 172 8.24 -21.86 -7.79
C GLN A 172 7.52 -22.13 -9.14
N TRP A 173 6.63 -21.19 -9.56
CA TRP A 173 5.85 -21.38 -10.79
C TRP A 173 6.66 -21.32 -12.07
N VAL A 174 7.78 -20.62 -12.08
CA VAL A 174 8.57 -20.36 -13.27
C VAL A 174 9.76 -21.31 -13.42
N ARG A 175 10.05 -22.10 -12.40
CA ARG A 175 11.21 -23.00 -12.37
C ARG A 175 11.14 -24.17 -13.36
N ASP A 176 9.97 -24.48 -13.85
CA ASP A 176 9.77 -25.56 -14.83
C ASP A 176 10.27 -25.17 -16.25
N THR A 177 10.78 -23.96 -16.45
CA THR A 177 11.34 -23.48 -17.73
C THR A 177 12.81 -23.07 -17.56
N PRO A 178 13.69 -23.28 -18.57
CA PRO A 178 15.10 -22.88 -18.48
C PRO A 178 15.28 -21.38 -18.14
N ASN A 179 14.47 -20.52 -18.76
CA ASN A 179 14.48 -19.08 -18.54
C ASN A 179 14.06 -18.71 -17.13
N GLY A 180 13.04 -19.36 -16.60
CA GLY A 180 12.54 -19.13 -15.24
C GLY A 180 13.46 -19.70 -14.17
N GLU A 181 14.04 -20.90 -14.39
CA GLU A 181 15.04 -21.46 -13.47
C GLU A 181 16.29 -20.57 -13.42
N ALA A 182 16.77 -20.05 -14.56
CA ALA A 182 17.88 -19.12 -14.59
C ALA A 182 17.58 -17.84 -13.78
N ALA A 183 16.37 -17.26 -13.94
CA ALA A 183 15.96 -16.09 -13.18
C ALA A 183 15.81 -16.39 -11.67
N TYR A 184 15.34 -17.60 -11.33
CA TYR A 184 15.27 -18.05 -9.93
C TYR A 184 16.66 -18.21 -9.31
N GLN A 185 17.61 -18.83 -10.02
CA GLN A 185 19.00 -18.98 -9.56
C GLN A 185 19.69 -17.61 -9.41
N GLU A 186 19.47 -16.69 -10.33
CA GLU A 186 19.95 -15.30 -10.21
C GLU A 186 19.43 -14.66 -8.92
N PHE A 187 18.13 -14.68 -8.68
CA PHE A 187 17.49 -14.19 -7.45
C PHE A 187 18.08 -14.82 -6.19
N MET A 188 18.25 -16.15 -6.20
CA MET A 188 18.78 -16.88 -5.07
C MET A 188 20.24 -16.55 -4.77
N THR A 189 21.09 -16.47 -5.80
CA THR A 189 22.54 -16.30 -5.62
C THR A 189 22.95 -14.84 -5.36
N THR A 190 22.27 -13.89 -5.99
CA THR A 190 22.63 -12.48 -5.86
C THR A 190 21.95 -11.77 -4.69
N MET A 191 20.83 -12.28 -4.19
CA MET A 191 20.03 -11.59 -3.18
C MET A 191 19.66 -12.49 -2.00
N TRP A 192 18.95 -13.61 -2.23
CA TRP A 192 18.32 -14.35 -1.13
C TRP A 192 19.30 -15.12 -0.27
N LYS A 193 20.21 -15.90 -0.86
CA LYS A 193 21.20 -16.66 -0.11
C LYS A 193 22.16 -15.76 0.68
N PRO A 194 22.78 -14.70 0.09
CA PRO A 194 23.60 -13.77 0.86
C PRO A 194 22.85 -13.11 2.03
N ALA A 195 21.60 -12.69 1.82
CA ALA A 195 20.78 -12.15 2.90
C ALA A 195 20.50 -13.19 4.00
N THR A 196 20.23 -14.45 3.62
CA THR A 196 20.00 -15.53 4.58
C THR A 196 21.23 -15.80 5.44
N GLU A 197 22.43 -15.82 4.85
CA GLU A 197 23.67 -16.03 5.60
C GLU A 197 23.94 -14.85 6.56
N ALA A 198 23.71 -13.62 6.12
CA ALA A 198 23.81 -12.45 7.00
C ALA A 198 22.83 -12.52 8.18
N PHE A 199 21.58 -12.95 7.96
CA PHE A 199 20.63 -13.16 9.06
C PHE A 199 21.05 -14.26 10.03
N LYS A 200 21.70 -15.34 9.56
CA LYS A 200 22.21 -16.41 10.42
C LYS A 200 23.34 -15.92 11.34
N THR A 201 24.17 -15.01 10.86
CA THR A 201 25.27 -14.40 11.65
C THR A 201 24.81 -13.21 12.50
N GLY A 202 23.54 -12.80 12.40
CA GLY A 202 22.98 -11.67 13.16
C GLY A 202 23.23 -10.30 12.54
N ASP A 203 23.79 -10.23 11.34
CA ASP A 203 23.99 -8.96 10.62
C ASP A 203 22.73 -8.61 9.81
N ASP A 204 21.73 -8.14 10.53
CA ASP A 204 20.44 -7.78 9.93
C ASP A 204 20.56 -6.60 8.93
N GLU A 205 21.55 -5.69 9.12
CA GLU A 205 21.77 -4.58 8.19
C GLU A 205 22.36 -5.06 6.86
N ALA A 206 23.39 -5.90 6.89
CA ALA A 206 23.94 -6.51 5.67
C ALA A 206 22.89 -7.34 4.94
N ALA A 207 22.06 -8.09 5.67
CA ALA A 207 20.94 -8.83 5.07
C ALA A 207 19.98 -7.92 4.34
N MET A 208 19.56 -6.82 4.97
CA MET A 208 18.66 -5.84 4.34
C MET A 208 19.30 -5.12 3.15
N ARG A 209 20.61 -4.90 3.17
CA ARG A 209 21.38 -4.37 2.04
C ARG A 209 21.27 -5.29 0.82
N PHE A 210 21.52 -6.59 0.98
CA PHE A 210 21.38 -7.56 -0.11
C PHE A 210 19.95 -7.55 -0.70
N LEU A 211 18.94 -7.48 0.15
CA LEU A 211 17.55 -7.46 -0.28
C LEU A 211 17.17 -6.18 -1.02
N VAL A 212 17.54 -5.01 -0.49
CA VAL A 212 17.25 -3.72 -1.15
C VAL A 212 17.99 -3.63 -2.48
N ASP A 213 19.30 -3.88 -2.46
CA ASP A 213 20.13 -3.79 -3.66
C ASP A 213 19.69 -4.78 -4.75
N GLY A 214 19.24 -5.97 -4.34
CA GLY A 214 18.73 -6.97 -5.28
C GLY A 214 17.44 -6.55 -6.00
N PHE A 215 16.57 -5.78 -5.34
CA PHE A 215 15.34 -5.28 -5.97
C PHE A 215 15.54 -3.98 -6.76
N THR A 216 16.48 -3.12 -6.36
CA THR A 216 16.56 -1.75 -6.87
C THR A 216 17.92 -1.41 -7.53
N GLY A 217 18.84 -2.35 -7.52
CA GLY A 217 20.18 -2.19 -8.06
C GLY A 217 21.25 -1.97 -6.98
N LYS A 218 22.46 -2.43 -7.27
CA LYS A 218 23.61 -2.38 -6.36
C LYS A 218 23.88 -0.97 -5.83
N GLY A 219 24.06 -0.85 -4.52
CA GLY A 219 24.33 0.41 -3.82
C GLY A 219 23.11 1.28 -3.56
N SER A 220 21.91 0.78 -3.84
CA SER A 220 20.65 1.50 -3.59
C SER A 220 20.35 1.62 -2.10
N PHE A 221 20.73 0.63 -1.29
CA PHE A 221 20.54 0.68 0.17
C PHE A 221 21.24 1.88 0.79
N ASP A 222 22.48 2.16 0.39
CA ASP A 222 23.25 3.30 0.91
C ASP A 222 22.70 4.66 0.48
N LYS A 223 21.98 4.71 -0.64
CA LYS A 223 21.33 5.91 -1.17
C LYS A 223 19.96 6.15 -0.56
N LEU A 224 19.40 5.20 0.22
CA LEU A 224 18.13 5.42 0.88
C LEU A 224 18.22 6.61 1.86
N PRO A 225 17.20 7.49 1.88
CA PRO A 225 17.06 8.48 2.94
C PRO A 225 17.11 7.80 4.31
N PRO A 226 17.70 8.44 5.35
CA PRO A 226 17.85 7.85 6.69
C PRO A 226 16.55 7.26 7.25
N GLY A 227 15.41 7.94 7.08
CA GLY A 227 14.09 7.47 7.52
C GLY A 227 13.64 6.20 6.78
N SER A 228 13.88 6.11 5.46
CA SER A 228 13.56 4.91 4.68
C SER A 228 14.43 3.72 5.05
N ARG A 229 15.72 3.95 5.32
CA ARG A 229 16.63 2.91 5.81
C ARG A 229 16.20 2.41 7.17
N ALA A 230 15.85 3.30 8.10
CA ALA A 230 15.35 2.94 9.42
C ALA A 230 14.08 2.08 9.33
N VAL A 231 13.13 2.42 8.46
CA VAL A 231 11.92 1.61 8.23
C VAL A 231 12.28 0.22 7.68
N ALA A 232 13.20 0.13 6.72
CA ALA A 232 13.65 -1.17 6.20
C ALA A 232 14.25 -2.06 7.30
N ILE A 233 15.14 -1.50 8.13
CA ILE A 233 15.76 -2.22 9.25
C ILE A 233 14.72 -2.61 10.32
N GLN A 234 13.78 -1.72 10.67
CA GLN A 234 12.68 -2.03 11.59
C GLN A 234 11.88 -3.27 11.17
N ASN A 235 11.75 -3.49 9.87
CA ASN A 235 10.98 -4.59 9.29
C ASN A 235 11.85 -5.81 8.90
N SER A 236 13.14 -5.84 9.28
CA SER A 236 14.05 -6.97 9.01
C SER A 236 13.57 -8.29 9.62
N ARG A 237 12.86 -8.23 10.76
CA ARG A 237 12.32 -9.41 11.46
C ARG A 237 11.49 -10.32 10.56
N PHE A 238 10.70 -9.75 9.66
CA PHE A 238 9.95 -10.53 8.68
C PHE A 238 10.88 -11.33 7.76
N PHE A 239 11.86 -10.64 7.15
CA PHE A 239 12.81 -11.31 6.27
C PHE A 239 13.64 -12.35 6.98
N LYS A 240 14.05 -12.08 8.22
CA LYS A 240 14.74 -13.05 9.07
C LYS A 240 13.89 -14.30 9.32
N ALA A 241 12.63 -14.12 9.72
CA ALA A 241 11.70 -15.23 9.91
C ALA A 241 11.48 -16.04 8.64
N ASN A 242 11.35 -15.35 7.49
CA ASN A 242 11.14 -15.99 6.20
C ASN A 242 12.42 -16.68 5.68
N ALA A 243 13.60 -16.04 5.81
CA ALA A 243 14.89 -16.59 5.38
C ALA A 243 15.32 -17.81 6.18
N LEU A 244 14.98 -17.85 7.47
CA LEU A 244 15.27 -18.98 8.37
C LEU A 244 14.13 -20.03 8.39
N SER A 245 13.07 -19.82 7.60
CA SER A 245 11.98 -20.76 7.44
C SER A 245 12.42 -22.01 6.67
N SER A 246 11.85 -23.15 7.02
CA SER A 246 12.03 -24.41 6.29
C SER A 246 11.47 -24.38 4.86
N ASP A 247 10.50 -23.49 4.57
CA ASP A 247 9.93 -23.28 3.24
C ASP A 247 9.56 -21.80 3.04
N PRO A 248 10.55 -20.94 2.68
CA PRO A 248 10.33 -19.50 2.51
C PRO A 248 9.49 -19.14 1.26
N PHE A 249 9.48 -20.01 0.24
CA PHE A 249 8.77 -19.82 -1.02
C PHE A 249 7.88 -21.03 -1.33
N PRO A 250 6.78 -21.22 -0.58
CA PRO A 250 5.94 -22.40 -0.73
C PRO A 250 5.29 -22.46 -2.12
N LYS A 251 5.10 -23.65 -2.62
CA LYS A 251 4.42 -23.88 -3.89
C LYS A 251 2.91 -23.60 -3.73
N LEU A 252 2.40 -22.67 -4.53
CA LEU A 252 0.95 -22.44 -4.65
C LEU A 252 0.41 -23.21 -5.85
N SER A 253 -0.71 -23.93 -5.67
CA SER A 253 -1.30 -24.73 -6.74
C SER A 253 -1.84 -23.87 -7.88
N LYS A 254 -1.28 -24.04 -9.08
CA LYS A 254 -1.73 -23.39 -10.33
C LYS A 254 -3.20 -23.73 -10.62
N GLU A 255 -3.62 -24.97 -10.38
CA GLU A 255 -4.99 -25.45 -10.61
C GLU A 255 -6.00 -24.75 -9.70
N LYS A 256 -5.65 -24.52 -8.44
CA LYS A 256 -6.52 -23.77 -7.52
C LYS A 256 -6.62 -22.30 -7.93
N VAL A 257 -5.53 -21.68 -8.38
CA VAL A 257 -5.55 -20.30 -8.89
C VAL A 257 -6.43 -20.18 -10.13
N LYS A 258 -6.36 -21.10 -11.09
CA LYS A 258 -7.24 -21.14 -12.29
C LYS A 258 -8.74 -21.19 -11.94
N ARG A 259 -9.08 -21.69 -10.77
CA ARG A 259 -10.48 -21.79 -10.31
C ARG A 259 -11.03 -20.50 -9.70
N LEU A 260 -10.20 -19.49 -9.47
CA LEU A 260 -10.67 -18.21 -8.97
C LEU A 260 -11.65 -17.58 -9.96
N ARG A 261 -12.79 -17.11 -9.43
CA ARG A 261 -13.88 -16.48 -10.22
C ARG A 261 -14.11 -15.02 -9.83
N ILE A 262 -13.25 -14.50 -8.96
CA ILE A 262 -13.29 -13.11 -8.53
C ILE A 262 -12.52 -12.23 -9.52
N PRO A 263 -12.84 -10.94 -9.62
CA PRO A 263 -12.07 -9.98 -10.39
C PRO A 263 -10.62 -9.88 -9.89
N VAL A 264 -9.67 -9.84 -10.81
CA VAL A 264 -8.23 -9.73 -10.49
C VAL A 264 -7.60 -8.67 -11.38
N LEU A 265 -6.76 -7.81 -10.78
CA LEU A 265 -5.84 -6.92 -11.46
C LEU A 265 -4.40 -7.35 -11.15
N ILE A 266 -3.61 -7.57 -12.19
CA ILE A 266 -2.17 -7.89 -12.10
C ILE A 266 -1.38 -6.64 -12.45
N ILE A 267 -0.54 -6.18 -11.52
CA ILE A 267 0.31 -4.99 -11.69
C ILE A 267 1.77 -5.39 -11.79
N THR A 268 2.47 -4.84 -12.78
CA THR A 268 3.91 -5.03 -12.99
C THR A 268 4.60 -3.67 -13.05
N GLY A 269 5.70 -3.49 -12.34
CA GLY A 269 6.57 -2.32 -12.53
C GLY A 269 7.35 -2.43 -13.84
N GLU A 270 7.45 -1.36 -14.61
CA GLU A 270 8.15 -1.33 -15.90
C GLU A 270 9.60 -1.83 -15.76
N ASN A 271 10.28 -1.39 -14.68
CA ASN A 271 11.70 -1.66 -14.42
C ASN A 271 11.93 -2.75 -13.36
N THR A 272 10.93 -3.60 -13.11
CA THR A 272 11.07 -4.67 -12.11
C THR A 272 12.03 -5.76 -12.57
N ILE A 273 12.54 -6.57 -11.64
CA ILE A 273 13.47 -7.66 -11.90
C ILE A 273 12.81 -8.78 -12.69
N ARG A 274 13.64 -9.52 -13.44
CA ARG A 274 13.22 -10.53 -14.41
C ARG A 274 12.29 -11.59 -13.82
N ILE A 275 12.59 -12.11 -12.64
CA ILE A 275 11.79 -13.18 -12.04
C ILE A 275 10.34 -12.71 -11.77
N HIS A 276 10.12 -11.46 -11.35
CA HIS A 276 8.77 -10.94 -11.11
C HIS A 276 7.98 -10.75 -12.40
N LYS A 277 8.64 -10.33 -13.49
CA LYS A 277 8.00 -10.29 -14.82
C LYS A 277 7.50 -11.66 -15.22
N LEU A 278 8.35 -12.69 -15.12
CA LEU A 278 7.99 -14.07 -15.46
C LEU A 278 6.86 -14.63 -14.59
N VAL A 279 6.87 -14.36 -13.28
CA VAL A 279 5.78 -14.77 -12.37
C VAL A 279 4.47 -14.08 -12.75
N ASN A 280 4.47 -12.79 -13.06
CA ASN A 280 3.28 -12.06 -13.46
C ASN A 280 2.75 -12.51 -14.84
N GLU A 281 3.62 -12.87 -15.76
CA GLU A 281 3.23 -13.49 -17.05
C GLU A 281 2.54 -14.84 -16.82
N GLU A 282 3.12 -15.69 -15.97
CA GLU A 282 2.49 -16.97 -15.61
C GLU A 282 1.16 -16.77 -14.90
N LEU A 283 1.07 -15.81 -13.97
CA LEU A 283 -0.18 -15.47 -13.30
C LEU A 283 -1.26 -15.02 -14.29
N ALA A 284 -0.90 -14.18 -15.27
CA ALA A 284 -1.82 -13.75 -16.32
C ALA A 284 -2.27 -14.92 -17.21
N ARG A 285 -1.38 -15.89 -17.47
CA ARG A 285 -1.74 -17.12 -18.20
C ARG A 285 -2.72 -18.00 -17.41
N LEU A 286 -2.57 -18.06 -16.09
CA LEU A 286 -3.48 -18.82 -15.22
C LEU A 286 -4.84 -18.13 -15.05
N LEU A 287 -4.90 -16.80 -15.14
CA LEU A 287 -6.07 -15.96 -14.97
C LEU A 287 -6.34 -15.11 -16.22
N PRO A 288 -6.81 -15.70 -17.33
CA PRO A 288 -6.94 -15.00 -18.61
C PRO A 288 -7.98 -13.87 -18.60
N ARG A 289 -8.85 -13.80 -17.59
CA ARG A 289 -9.79 -12.70 -17.39
C ARG A 289 -9.27 -11.60 -16.47
N ALA A 290 -8.06 -11.74 -15.92
CA ALA A 290 -7.47 -10.69 -15.10
C ALA A 290 -7.13 -9.47 -15.95
N GLU A 291 -7.45 -8.29 -15.42
CA GLU A 291 -6.92 -7.03 -15.95
C GLU A 291 -5.41 -6.97 -15.70
N ARG A 292 -4.68 -6.31 -16.60
CA ARG A 292 -3.21 -6.16 -16.50
C ARG A 292 -2.85 -4.70 -16.63
N ALA A 293 -1.88 -4.28 -15.81
CA ALA A 293 -1.32 -2.93 -15.90
C ALA A 293 0.18 -2.93 -15.64
N THR A 294 0.88 -2.07 -16.37
CA THR A 294 2.28 -1.76 -16.11
C THR A 294 2.37 -0.35 -15.53
N ILE A 295 3.10 -0.20 -14.41
CA ILE A 295 3.33 1.10 -13.80
C ILE A 295 4.61 1.70 -14.41
N PRO A 296 4.50 2.82 -15.15
CA PRO A 296 5.64 3.41 -15.82
C PRO A 296 6.64 3.99 -14.82
N LYS A 297 7.93 3.95 -15.16
CA LYS A 297 9.04 4.48 -14.37
C LYS A 297 9.13 3.91 -12.94
N ALA A 298 8.57 2.72 -12.72
CA ALA A 298 8.57 2.03 -11.43
C ALA A 298 9.17 0.63 -11.54
N GLY A 299 9.87 0.20 -10.51
CA GLY A 299 10.33 -1.17 -10.31
C GLY A 299 9.41 -1.93 -9.36
N HIS A 300 10.01 -2.75 -8.49
CA HIS A 300 9.29 -3.61 -7.55
C HIS A 300 8.44 -2.85 -6.51
N PHE A 301 8.81 -1.63 -6.19
CA PHE A 301 8.10 -0.81 -5.19
C PHE A 301 7.12 0.17 -5.85
N SER A 302 6.42 -0.25 -6.87
CA SER A 302 5.55 0.58 -7.72
C SER A 302 4.53 1.45 -6.96
N PRO A 303 3.90 1.04 -5.83
CA PRO A 303 3.00 1.91 -5.06
C PRO A 303 3.68 3.14 -4.45
N ARG A 304 5.01 3.07 -4.23
CA ARG A 304 5.84 4.14 -3.67
C ARG A 304 6.58 4.91 -4.75
N GLU A 305 7.07 4.23 -5.78
CA GLU A 305 7.89 4.82 -6.84
C GLU A 305 7.06 5.65 -7.82
N ASN A 306 5.82 5.25 -8.09
CA ASN A 306 4.87 6.02 -8.87
C ASN A 306 3.44 5.89 -8.27
N PRO A 307 3.18 6.53 -7.13
CA PRO A 307 1.91 6.40 -6.43
C PRO A 307 0.72 6.92 -7.23
N GLN A 308 0.91 7.94 -8.07
CA GLN A 308 -0.15 8.47 -8.91
C GLN A 308 -0.64 7.42 -9.92
N ALA A 309 0.27 6.89 -10.75
CA ALA A 309 -0.09 5.88 -11.75
C ALA A 309 -0.66 4.61 -11.11
N PHE A 310 -0.10 4.20 -9.95
CA PHE A 310 -0.62 3.07 -9.20
C PHE A 310 -2.06 3.30 -8.74
N ASN A 311 -2.35 4.46 -8.14
CA ASN A 311 -3.67 4.82 -7.65
C ASN A 311 -4.71 4.91 -8.78
N GLU A 312 -4.35 5.51 -9.91
CA GLU A 312 -5.22 5.62 -11.10
C GLU A 312 -5.64 4.24 -11.63
N VAL A 313 -4.68 3.33 -11.73
CA VAL A 313 -4.92 1.95 -12.20
C VAL A 313 -5.83 1.20 -11.23
N VAL A 314 -5.55 1.26 -9.93
CA VAL A 314 -6.32 0.58 -8.88
C VAL A 314 -7.74 1.15 -8.81
N LEU A 315 -7.90 2.46 -8.83
CA LEU A 315 -9.22 3.09 -8.82
C LEU A 315 -10.05 2.72 -10.05
N ARG A 316 -9.45 2.76 -11.25
CA ARG A 316 -10.12 2.37 -12.50
C ARG A 316 -10.61 0.92 -12.42
N PHE A 317 -9.79 0.00 -11.94
CA PHE A 317 -10.19 -1.38 -11.74
C PHE A 317 -11.41 -1.51 -10.84
N PHE A 318 -11.45 -0.83 -9.70
CA PHE A 318 -12.61 -0.88 -8.80
C PHE A 318 -13.86 -0.20 -9.36
N LEU A 319 -13.72 0.87 -10.14
CA LEU A 319 -14.84 1.54 -10.79
C LEU A 319 -15.50 0.67 -11.85
N ASN A 320 -14.70 -0.04 -12.66
CA ASN A 320 -15.19 -0.97 -13.67
C ASN A 320 -16.02 -2.10 -13.07
N GLN A 321 -15.68 -2.57 -11.88
CA GLN A 321 -16.42 -3.63 -11.16
C GLN A 321 -17.84 -3.20 -10.76
N ARG A 322 -18.04 -1.92 -10.44
CA ARG A 322 -19.37 -1.37 -10.05
C ARG A 322 -20.29 -1.14 -11.22
N ALA A 323 -19.76 -0.98 -12.42
CA ALA A 323 -20.54 -0.78 -13.63
C ALA A 323 -21.15 -2.07 -14.19
N VAL A 324 -20.73 -3.24 -13.71
CA VAL A 324 -21.13 -4.58 -14.20
C VAL A 324 -22.12 -5.26 -13.24
N ASN A 325 -22.31 -4.74 -12.04
CA ASN A 325 -23.27 -5.20 -11.02
C ASN A 325 -24.46 -4.24 -10.91
#